data_af8cdc1863d742594d24b18c360b0bf2
#
_entry.id   af8cdc1863d742594d24b18c360b0bf2
#
_cell.length_a   1.000
_cell.length_b   1.000
_cell.length_c   1.000
_cell.angle_alpha   90.00
_cell.angle_beta   90.00
_cell.angle_gamma   90.00
#
_symmetry.space_group_name_H-M   'P 1'
#
loop_
_entity.id
_entity.type
_entity.pdbx_description
1 polymer ?
#
loop_
_entity_poly.entity_id
_entity_poly.type
_entity_poly.pdbx_seq_one_letter_code
_entity_poly.pdbx_strand_id
1 'polypeptide(L)'
;MSEINNFDTEEEKDNKSDIVSQKRLSHFLDIEYLSKPLILDILDLAESFAGVSGQPVKKVPLLRGKTIVNLFFEASTRTRTTFELAAKRLSADFLNINVDFSATKKGETLLDTLRNLEAMHCDMFIVRHPLSGAAEFISKNVSPNISVINAGDGRHAHPTQAMLDIFTIRKYFPDFKKIKVAIVGDILHSRVARSLMHALRIVEVPDIRVIGPKTLLPNGIEHMGVKSYVDMDEGIKNCNVVIMLRLQNERMDSSFIPDEHEYY
;
A
#
# COMPACT_ATOMS: atom_id res chain seq x y z
N MET A 1 56.20 -40.52 -23.25
CA MET A 1 56.35 -39.12 -23.70
C MET A 1 55.08 -38.79 -24.44
N SER A 2 54.25 -37.90 -24.02
CA SER A 2 54.30 -36.73 -23.16
C SER A 2 52.94 -36.48 -22.55
N GLU A 3 52.95 -36.13 -21.26
CA GLU A 3 51.84 -35.59 -20.53
C GLU A 3 51.41 -34.26 -21.13
N ILE A 4 50.09 -34.01 -21.27
CA ILE A 4 49.53 -32.67 -21.43
C ILE A 4 48.54 -32.47 -20.35
N ASN A 5 48.81 -31.46 -19.51
CA ASN A 5 48.11 -30.98 -18.34
C ASN A 5 46.65 -30.60 -18.67
N ASN A 6 45.74 -31.11 -17.86
CA ASN A 6 44.43 -30.48 -17.58
C ASN A 6 44.61 -29.53 -16.42
N PHE A 7 44.58 -28.23 -16.72
CA PHE A 7 44.31 -27.18 -15.76
C PHE A 7 43.19 -26.30 -16.32
N ASP A 8 42.37 -25.82 -15.38
CA ASP A 8 41.36 -24.79 -15.54
C ASP A 8 40.01 -25.19 -16.12
N THR A 9 39.07 -25.57 -15.24
CA THR A 9 37.63 -25.30 -15.38
C THR A 9 36.88 -25.50 -14.06
N GLU A 10 37.35 -25.07 -12.92
CA GLU A 10 36.56 -25.08 -11.65
C GLU A 10 36.14 -23.70 -11.12
N GLU A 11 36.60 -22.57 -11.67
CA GLU A 11 36.27 -21.23 -11.18
C GLU A 11 35.09 -20.53 -11.87
N GLU A 12 34.48 -21.10 -12.92
CA GLU A 12 33.33 -20.47 -13.60
C GLU A 12 31.94 -21.01 -13.17
N LYS A 13 31.86 -21.93 -12.22
CA LYS A 13 30.58 -22.52 -11.80
C LYS A 13 29.96 -21.88 -10.55
N ASP A 14 30.68 -21.09 -9.80
CA ASP A 14 30.17 -20.49 -8.53
C ASP A 14 29.52 -19.12 -8.68
N ASN A 15 29.46 -18.54 -9.87
CA ASN A 15 28.90 -17.20 -10.08
C ASN A 15 27.49 -17.17 -10.66
N LYS A 16 26.77 -18.31 -10.68
CA LYS A 16 25.38 -18.41 -11.17
C LYS A 16 24.34 -18.79 -10.12
N SER A 17 24.71 -18.99 -8.85
CA SER A 17 23.77 -19.40 -7.80
C SER A 17 23.23 -18.27 -6.93
N ASP A 18 23.70 -17.02 -7.08
CA ASP A 18 23.26 -15.86 -6.30
C ASP A 18 22.24 -14.95 -7.00
N ILE A 19 21.55 -15.45 -8.01
CA ILE A 19 20.26 -14.89 -8.38
C ILE A 19 19.30 -15.37 -7.30
N VAL A 20 19.32 -14.67 -6.15
CA VAL A 20 18.29 -14.73 -5.13
C VAL A 20 16.95 -14.68 -5.86
N SER A 21 16.22 -15.79 -5.84
CA SER A 21 14.86 -15.86 -6.35
C SER A 21 14.06 -14.82 -5.60
N GLN A 22 13.93 -13.62 -6.15
CA GLN A 22 13.03 -12.59 -5.62
C GLN A 22 11.65 -13.23 -5.61
N LYS A 23 11.22 -13.60 -4.40
CA LYS A 23 9.93 -14.23 -4.18
C LYS A 23 8.88 -13.27 -4.76
N ARG A 24 8.31 -13.61 -5.90
CA ARG A 24 7.29 -12.80 -6.57
C ARG A 24 6.19 -12.49 -5.56
N LEU A 25 5.86 -11.21 -5.39
CA LEU A 25 4.75 -10.79 -4.55
C LEU A 25 3.45 -11.26 -5.20
N SER A 26 2.79 -12.26 -4.62
CA SER A 26 1.51 -12.77 -5.13
C SER A 26 0.37 -11.79 -4.84
N HIS A 27 0.39 -11.16 -3.66
CA HIS A 27 -0.63 -10.21 -3.20
C HIS A 27 0.05 -8.99 -2.57
N PHE A 28 -0.59 -7.83 -2.67
CA PHE A 28 -0.15 -6.60 -2.01
C PHE A 28 -1.15 -6.17 -0.95
N LEU A 29 -1.04 -6.73 0.26
CA LEU A 29 -2.03 -6.63 1.32
C LEU A 29 -1.69 -5.58 2.38
N ASP A 30 -0.40 -5.49 2.74
CA ASP A 30 0.13 -4.57 3.74
C ASP A 30 1.56 -4.16 3.41
N ILE A 31 2.06 -3.12 4.09
CA ILE A 31 3.45 -2.66 4.03
C ILE A 31 4.31 -3.36 5.08
N GLU A 32 3.73 -3.71 6.23
CA GLU A 32 4.46 -4.15 7.42
C GLU A 32 5.47 -5.27 7.16
N TYR A 33 5.12 -6.19 6.25
CA TYR A 33 5.92 -7.39 5.96
C TYR A 33 6.78 -7.29 4.70
N LEU A 34 6.83 -6.11 4.08
CA LEU A 34 7.67 -5.90 2.91
C LEU A 34 9.12 -5.65 3.30
N SER A 35 10.03 -6.13 2.47
CA SER A 35 11.44 -5.80 2.62
C SER A 35 11.74 -4.41 2.06
N LYS A 36 12.76 -3.74 2.61
CA LYS A 36 13.22 -2.44 2.09
C LYS A 36 13.61 -2.51 0.61
N PRO A 37 14.36 -3.52 0.13
CA PRO A 37 14.67 -3.63 -1.30
C PRO A 37 13.40 -3.67 -2.16
N LEU A 38 12.40 -4.47 -1.79
CA LEU A 38 11.15 -4.56 -2.54
C LEU A 38 10.39 -3.22 -2.59
N ILE A 39 10.36 -2.48 -1.49
CA ILE A 39 9.76 -1.13 -1.48
C ILE A 39 10.51 -0.21 -2.45
N LEU A 40 11.84 -0.22 -2.43
CA LEU A 40 12.65 0.62 -3.32
C LEU A 40 12.46 0.22 -4.79
N ASP A 41 12.41 -1.07 -5.11
CA ASP A 41 12.14 -1.58 -6.46
C ASP A 41 10.77 -1.11 -6.98
N ILE A 42 9.74 -1.15 -6.13
CA ILE A 42 8.41 -0.64 -6.49
C ILE A 42 8.44 0.88 -6.74
N LEU A 43 9.18 1.64 -5.92
CA LEU A 43 9.33 3.08 -6.11
C LEU A 43 10.09 3.42 -7.40
N ASP A 44 11.14 2.66 -7.73
CA ASP A 44 11.91 2.84 -8.97
C ASP A 44 11.08 2.51 -10.19
N LEU A 45 10.29 1.44 -10.12
CA LEU A 45 9.34 1.11 -11.18
C LEU A 45 8.28 2.20 -11.34
N ALA A 46 7.74 2.73 -10.23
CA ALA A 46 6.78 3.84 -10.27
C ALA A 46 7.37 5.10 -10.91
N GLU A 47 8.65 5.42 -10.63
CA GLU A 47 9.36 6.55 -11.25
C GLU A 47 9.45 6.37 -12.78
N SER A 48 9.73 5.16 -13.26
CA SER A 48 9.77 4.87 -14.70
C SER A 48 8.44 5.13 -15.40
N PHE A 49 7.30 4.95 -14.70
CA PHE A 49 5.97 5.26 -15.23
C PHE A 49 5.55 6.73 -15.10
N ALA A 50 6.20 7.50 -14.23
CA ALA A 50 5.86 8.92 -14.06
C ALA A 50 6.02 9.71 -15.37
N GLY A 51 7.03 9.37 -16.17
CA GLY A 51 7.28 9.95 -17.49
C GLY A 51 6.21 9.61 -18.53
N VAL A 52 5.53 8.48 -18.42
CA VAL A 52 4.49 8.05 -19.39
C VAL A 52 3.27 8.95 -19.36
N SER A 53 2.95 9.53 -18.22
CA SER A 53 1.76 10.39 -18.05
C SER A 53 1.82 11.68 -18.87
N GLY A 54 3.01 12.17 -19.22
CA GLY A 54 3.26 13.34 -20.06
C GLY A 54 3.35 13.07 -21.56
N GLN A 55 3.36 11.81 -21.99
CA GLN A 55 3.50 11.42 -23.38
C GLN A 55 2.16 11.52 -24.15
N PRO A 56 2.17 11.75 -25.47
CA PRO A 56 0.97 11.70 -26.31
C PRO A 56 0.24 10.36 -26.22
N VAL A 57 0.99 9.26 -26.18
CA VAL A 57 0.46 7.90 -25.98
C VAL A 57 0.63 7.52 -24.52
N LYS A 58 -0.46 7.54 -23.74
CA LYS A 58 -0.45 7.26 -22.30
C LYS A 58 -0.75 5.78 -21.97
N LYS A 59 -0.45 4.87 -22.88
CA LYS A 59 -0.70 3.43 -22.70
C LYS A 59 0.56 2.63 -22.96
N VAL A 60 0.79 1.64 -22.09
CA VAL A 60 1.84 0.63 -22.23
C VAL A 60 1.21 -0.77 -22.14
N PRO A 61 1.65 -1.77 -22.93
CA PRO A 61 0.96 -3.05 -23.05
C PRO A 61 1.36 -4.09 -21.97
N LEU A 62 1.73 -3.62 -20.75
CA LEU A 62 2.27 -4.51 -19.72
C LEU A 62 1.25 -5.48 -19.13
N LEU A 63 -0.02 -5.09 -19.07
CA LEU A 63 -1.10 -5.92 -18.56
C LEU A 63 -2.13 -6.27 -19.65
N ARG A 64 -1.70 -6.27 -20.92
CA ARG A 64 -2.56 -6.66 -22.04
C ARG A 64 -3.02 -8.09 -21.88
N GLY A 65 -4.34 -8.34 -22.00
CA GLY A 65 -4.94 -9.65 -21.83
C GLY A 65 -5.12 -10.07 -20.36
N LYS A 66 -4.88 -9.15 -19.41
CA LYS A 66 -5.20 -9.33 -18.00
C LYS A 66 -6.50 -8.64 -17.65
N THR A 67 -7.36 -9.31 -16.88
CA THR A 67 -8.63 -8.79 -16.39
C THR A 67 -8.50 -8.40 -14.92
N ILE A 68 -8.72 -7.13 -14.63
CA ILE A 68 -8.64 -6.55 -13.29
C ILE A 68 -10.03 -6.14 -12.81
N VAL A 69 -10.38 -6.49 -11.60
CA VAL A 69 -11.69 -6.19 -11.01
C VAL A 69 -11.52 -5.33 -9.75
N ASN A 70 -12.16 -4.16 -9.74
CA ASN A 70 -12.35 -3.37 -8.52
C ASN A 70 -13.54 -3.93 -7.72
N LEU A 71 -13.27 -4.41 -6.53
CA LEU A 71 -14.25 -4.85 -5.53
C LEU A 71 -14.33 -3.81 -4.41
N PHE A 72 -15.22 -2.85 -4.54
CA PHE A 72 -15.37 -1.75 -3.61
C PHE A 72 -16.66 -1.92 -2.81
N PHE A 73 -16.49 -2.15 -1.51
CA PHE A 73 -17.57 -2.32 -0.52
C PHE A 73 -17.82 -1.03 0.28
N GLU A 74 -17.06 0.02 0.02
CA GLU A 74 -17.29 1.36 0.56
C GLU A 74 -17.11 2.41 -0.54
N ALA A 75 -17.78 3.55 -0.39
CA ALA A 75 -17.70 4.64 -1.36
C ALA A 75 -16.28 5.21 -1.41
N SER A 76 -15.71 5.29 -2.60
CA SER A 76 -14.41 5.91 -2.83
C SER A 76 -14.20 6.27 -4.29
N THR A 77 -14.58 7.48 -4.67
CA THR A 77 -14.45 7.96 -6.05
C THR A 77 -12.99 8.06 -6.48
N ARG A 78 -12.15 8.72 -5.69
CA ARG A 78 -10.72 8.93 -6.03
C ARG A 78 -9.98 7.61 -6.20
N THR A 79 -10.02 6.72 -5.20
CA THR A 79 -9.28 5.46 -5.24
C THR A 79 -9.75 4.57 -6.38
N ARG A 80 -11.06 4.45 -6.58
CA ARG A 80 -11.64 3.68 -7.70
C ARG A 80 -11.14 4.19 -9.05
N THR A 81 -11.28 5.49 -9.30
CA THR A 81 -10.88 6.10 -10.58
C THR A 81 -9.37 5.99 -10.80
N THR A 82 -8.57 6.11 -9.75
CA THR A 82 -7.10 5.97 -9.84
C THR A 82 -6.70 4.59 -10.30
N PHE A 83 -7.25 3.53 -9.69
CA PHE A 83 -6.96 2.15 -10.10
C PHE A 83 -7.49 1.84 -11.50
N GLU A 84 -8.70 2.29 -11.83
CA GLU A 84 -9.25 2.15 -13.18
C GLU A 84 -8.35 2.80 -14.23
N LEU A 85 -7.91 4.03 -13.97
CA LEU A 85 -7.03 4.75 -14.90
C LEU A 85 -5.66 4.07 -15.02
N ALA A 86 -5.10 3.57 -13.92
CA ALA A 86 -3.84 2.85 -13.92
C ALA A 86 -3.94 1.56 -14.73
N ALA A 87 -4.96 0.74 -14.52
CA ALA A 87 -5.21 -0.50 -15.26
C ALA A 87 -5.36 -0.24 -16.77
N LYS A 88 -6.16 0.75 -17.14
CA LYS A 88 -6.36 1.16 -18.55
C LYS A 88 -5.08 1.67 -19.21
N ARG A 89 -4.21 2.37 -18.47
CA ARG A 89 -2.90 2.82 -18.96
C ARG A 89 -1.92 1.67 -19.15
N LEU A 90 -2.05 0.61 -18.37
CA LEU A 90 -1.28 -0.63 -18.51
C LEU A 90 -1.90 -1.61 -19.53
N SER A 91 -2.99 -1.22 -20.21
CA SER A 91 -3.71 -1.99 -21.22
C SER A 91 -4.41 -3.24 -20.69
N ALA A 92 -4.81 -3.24 -19.42
CA ALA A 92 -5.67 -4.28 -18.86
C ALA A 92 -7.13 -4.06 -19.21
N ASP A 93 -7.89 -5.15 -19.28
CA ASP A 93 -9.35 -5.13 -19.22
C ASP A 93 -9.77 -4.85 -17.77
N PHE A 94 -10.76 -3.98 -17.59
CA PHE A 94 -11.07 -3.45 -16.27
C PHE A 94 -12.56 -3.44 -15.98
N LEU A 95 -12.95 -4.01 -14.84
CA LEU A 95 -14.32 -4.07 -14.37
C LEU A 95 -14.46 -3.36 -13.02
N ASN A 96 -15.47 -2.51 -12.89
CA ASN A 96 -15.88 -1.93 -11.61
C ASN A 96 -17.10 -2.66 -11.10
N ILE A 97 -16.99 -3.34 -9.97
CA ILE A 97 -18.11 -3.97 -9.29
C ILE A 97 -18.40 -3.21 -8.01
N ASN A 98 -19.58 -2.60 -7.95
CA ASN A 98 -20.16 -2.10 -6.73
C ASN A 98 -20.85 -3.27 -6.04
N VAL A 99 -20.20 -3.80 -5.01
CA VAL A 99 -20.86 -4.77 -4.14
C VAL A 99 -21.70 -3.96 -3.16
N ASP A 100 -22.86 -3.54 -3.59
CA ASP A 100 -23.83 -2.97 -2.66
C ASP A 100 -24.17 -4.03 -1.61
N PHE A 101 -24.32 -3.58 -0.33
CA PHE A 101 -24.90 -4.41 0.74
C PHE A 101 -26.26 -5.05 0.38
N SER A 102 -26.83 -4.69 -0.77
CA SER A 102 -28.03 -5.30 -1.32
C SER A 102 -27.81 -6.72 -1.87
N ALA A 103 -26.59 -7.13 -2.24
CA ALA A 103 -26.31 -8.53 -2.62
C ALA A 103 -26.43 -9.45 -1.40
N THR A 104 -26.04 -9.00 -0.22
CA THR A 104 -26.29 -9.70 1.05
C THR A 104 -27.80 -9.85 1.37
N LYS A 105 -28.65 -8.95 0.87
CA LYS A 105 -30.12 -9.09 0.97
C LYS A 105 -30.70 -10.21 0.11
N LYS A 106 -29.95 -10.70 -0.88
CA LYS A 106 -30.35 -11.86 -1.73
C LYS A 106 -29.74 -13.18 -1.27
N GLY A 107 -29.00 -13.20 -0.13
CA GLY A 107 -28.38 -14.42 0.41
C GLY A 107 -27.06 -14.83 -0.27
N GLU A 108 -26.51 -14.02 -1.16
CA GLU A 108 -25.21 -14.27 -1.78
C GLU A 108 -24.09 -13.89 -0.79
N THR A 109 -23.16 -14.80 -0.56
CA THR A 109 -21.99 -14.55 0.30
C THR A 109 -20.86 -13.87 -0.49
N LEU A 110 -19.93 -13.23 0.22
CA LEU A 110 -18.71 -12.71 -0.39
C LEU A 110 -17.96 -13.81 -1.16
N LEU A 111 -17.92 -15.04 -0.63
CA LEU A 111 -17.24 -16.17 -1.28
C LEU A 111 -17.93 -16.57 -2.58
N ASP A 112 -19.26 -16.52 -2.63
CA ASP A 112 -20.01 -16.83 -3.86
C ASP A 112 -19.71 -15.80 -4.95
N THR A 113 -19.69 -14.50 -4.58
CA THR A 113 -19.29 -13.42 -5.49
C THR A 113 -17.87 -13.64 -6.01
N LEU A 114 -16.91 -13.99 -5.14
CA LEU A 114 -15.52 -14.25 -5.56
C LEU A 114 -15.44 -15.42 -6.52
N ARG A 115 -16.11 -16.56 -6.24
CA ARG A 115 -16.13 -17.74 -7.11
C ARG A 115 -16.75 -17.45 -8.48
N ASN A 116 -17.82 -16.66 -8.52
CA ASN A 116 -18.42 -16.23 -9.79
C ASN A 116 -17.43 -15.41 -10.62
N LEU A 117 -16.68 -14.48 -10.00
CA LEU A 117 -15.66 -13.67 -10.68
C LEU A 117 -14.45 -14.51 -11.12
N GLU A 118 -14.03 -15.49 -10.32
CA GLU A 118 -12.98 -16.44 -10.70
C GLU A 118 -13.38 -17.26 -11.93
N ALA A 119 -14.63 -17.71 -11.99
CA ALA A 119 -15.17 -18.44 -13.16
C ALA A 119 -15.19 -17.56 -14.44
N MET A 120 -15.17 -16.24 -14.31
CA MET A 120 -15.02 -15.28 -15.41
C MET A 120 -13.54 -15.03 -15.80
N HIS A 121 -12.61 -15.81 -15.26
CA HIS A 121 -11.17 -15.72 -15.54
C HIS A 121 -10.54 -14.36 -15.22
N CYS A 122 -10.85 -13.76 -14.07
CA CYS A 122 -10.19 -12.57 -13.56
C CYS A 122 -8.77 -12.89 -13.07
N ASP A 123 -7.82 -11.98 -13.31
CA ASP A 123 -6.41 -12.14 -12.90
C ASP A 123 -6.08 -11.40 -11.60
N MET A 124 -6.83 -10.34 -11.27
CA MET A 124 -6.51 -9.49 -10.12
C MET A 124 -7.77 -8.86 -9.52
N PHE A 125 -7.83 -8.86 -8.19
CA PHE A 125 -8.82 -8.12 -7.43
C PHE A 125 -8.19 -6.92 -6.72
N ILE A 126 -8.77 -5.74 -6.87
CA ILE A 126 -8.45 -4.55 -6.11
C ILE A 126 -9.56 -4.36 -5.09
N VAL A 127 -9.25 -4.58 -3.83
CA VAL A 127 -10.22 -4.70 -2.75
C VAL A 127 -10.21 -3.46 -1.87
N ARG A 128 -11.38 -2.85 -1.66
CA ARG A 128 -11.60 -1.83 -0.64
C ARG A 128 -12.81 -2.19 0.20
N HIS A 129 -12.62 -2.30 1.52
CA HIS A 129 -13.62 -2.85 2.42
C HIS A 129 -13.69 -2.07 3.75
N PRO A 130 -14.90 -1.92 4.36
CA PRO A 130 -15.03 -1.26 5.66
C PRO A 130 -14.50 -2.10 6.84
N LEU A 131 -14.37 -3.42 6.69
CA LEU A 131 -13.85 -4.30 7.74
C LEU A 131 -12.35 -4.54 7.57
N SER A 132 -11.60 -4.47 8.68
CA SER A 132 -10.19 -4.81 8.74
C SER A 132 -9.96 -6.31 8.48
N GLY A 133 -8.91 -6.65 7.73
CA GLY A 133 -8.57 -8.03 7.38
C GLY A 133 -9.33 -8.58 6.16
N ALA A 134 -10.27 -7.83 5.58
CA ALA A 134 -11.06 -8.31 4.45
C ALA A 134 -10.20 -8.63 3.21
N ALA A 135 -9.19 -7.82 2.92
CA ALA A 135 -8.29 -8.08 1.79
C ALA A 135 -7.46 -9.35 2.00
N GLU A 136 -7.02 -9.61 3.23
CA GLU A 136 -6.33 -10.85 3.59
C GLU A 136 -7.26 -12.06 3.51
N PHE A 137 -8.49 -11.94 4.02
CA PHE A 137 -9.50 -12.99 3.90
C PHE A 137 -9.73 -13.36 2.43
N ILE A 138 -9.90 -12.36 1.55
CA ILE A 138 -10.08 -12.60 0.11
C ILE A 138 -8.86 -13.29 -0.48
N SER A 139 -7.64 -12.85 -0.15
CA SER A 139 -6.41 -13.45 -0.70
C SER A 139 -6.23 -14.92 -0.34
N LYS A 140 -6.75 -15.34 0.82
CA LYS A 140 -6.72 -16.74 1.28
C LYS A 140 -7.80 -17.62 0.65
N ASN A 141 -8.82 -17.03 0.05
CA ASN A 141 -9.99 -17.72 -0.49
C ASN A 141 -10.11 -17.63 -2.02
N VAL A 142 -9.15 -17.03 -2.70
CA VAL A 142 -9.06 -17.01 -4.17
C VAL A 142 -8.02 -18.00 -4.68
N SER A 143 -8.14 -18.36 -5.96
CA SER A 143 -7.19 -19.25 -6.61
C SER A 143 -5.77 -18.65 -6.62
N PRO A 144 -4.71 -19.49 -6.52
CA PRO A 144 -3.32 -19.01 -6.40
C PRO A 144 -2.80 -18.15 -7.56
N ASN A 145 -3.46 -18.22 -8.71
CA ASN A 145 -3.15 -17.42 -9.90
C ASN A 145 -3.77 -16.01 -9.88
N ILE A 146 -4.64 -15.70 -8.90
CA ILE A 146 -5.28 -14.40 -8.76
C ILE A 146 -4.51 -13.55 -7.76
N SER A 147 -4.14 -12.36 -8.16
CA SER A 147 -3.49 -11.38 -7.29
C SER A 147 -4.54 -10.52 -6.56
N VAL A 148 -4.25 -10.17 -5.31
CA VAL A 148 -5.09 -9.26 -4.52
C VAL A 148 -4.30 -8.03 -4.10
N ILE A 149 -4.85 -6.85 -4.39
CA ILE A 149 -4.31 -5.55 -3.94
C ILE A 149 -5.28 -4.94 -2.94
N ASN A 150 -4.78 -4.60 -1.75
CA ASN A 150 -5.52 -3.88 -0.74
C ASN A 150 -5.56 -2.37 -1.06
N ALA A 151 -6.73 -1.87 -1.45
CA ALA A 151 -7.00 -0.45 -1.68
C ALA A 151 -7.60 0.25 -0.43
N GLY A 152 -7.46 -0.37 0.73
CA GLY A 152 -7.87 0.10 2.05
C GLY A 152 -8.92 -0.78 2.69
N ASP A 153 -8.60 -1.34 3.86
CA ASP A 153 -9.48 -2.17 4.66
C ASP A 153 -9.63 -1.64 6.10
N GLY A 154 -10.84 -1.36 6.50
CA GLY A 154 -11.19 -0.88 7.84
C GLY A 154 -10.30 0.24 8.36
N ARG A 155 -9.79 0.05 9.58
CA ARG A 155 -8.75 0.88 10.22
C ARG A 155 -7.34 0.26 10.09
N HIS A 156 -7.21 -0.87 9.38
CA HIS A 156 -6.03 -1.71 9.35
C HIS A 156 -4.96 -1.16 8.40
N ALA A 157 -5.18 -1.20 7.08
CA ALA A 157 -4.14 -0.88 6.11
C ALA A 157 -4.64 -0.13 4.86
N HIS A 158 -3.74 0.68 4.30
CA HIS A 158 -3.87 1.27 2.97
C HIS A 158 -2.47 1.31 2.30
N PRO A 159 -1.94 0.14 1.94
CA PRO A 159 -0.54 0.02 1.51
C PRO A 159 -0.23 0.86 0.28
N THR A 160 -1.14 0.93 -0.69
CA THR A 160 -0.93 1.72 -1.90
C THR A 160 -0.88 3.23 -1.63
N GLN A 161 -1.59 3.73 -0.60
CA GLN A 161 -1.48 5.13 -0.19
C GLN A 161 -0.12 5.40 0.47
N ALA A 162 0.35 4.51 1.34
CA ALA A 162 1.67 4.64 1.94
C ALA A 162 2.79 4.66 0.87
N MET A 163 2.66 3.83 -0.19
CA MET A 163 3.60 3.88 -1.32
C MET A 163 3.55 5.22 -2.06
N LEU A 164 2.36 5.81 -2.27
CA LEU A 164 2.22 7.13 -2.87
C LEU A 164 2.88 8.22 -2.01
N ASP A 165 2.70 8.14 -0.70
CA ASP A 165 3.26 9.13 0.23
C ASP A 165 4.79 9.07 0.23
N ILE A 166 5.40 7.88 0.38
CA ILE A 166 6.86 7.73 0.34
C ILE A 166 7.44 8.02 -1.04
N PHE A 167 6.71 7.72 -2.14
CA PHE A 167 7.10 8.12 -3.49
C PHE A 167 7.18 9.65 -3.61
N THR A 168 6.19 10.35 -3.09
CA THR A 168 6.17 11.82 -3.08
C THR A 168 7.31 12.37 -2.22
N ILE A 169 7.52 11.82 -1.03
CA ILE A 169 8.62 12.23 -0.14
C ILE A 169 9.97 12.03 -0.84
N ARG A 170 10.20 10.87 -1.47
CA ARG A 170 11.45 10.56 -2.18
C ARG A 170 11.78 11.57 -3.28
N LYS A 171 10.77 12.08 -3.95
CA LYS A 171 10.93 13.07 -5.03
C LYS A 171 11.56 14.37 -4.54
N TYR A 172 11.28 14.78 -3.30
CA TYR A 172 11.83 15.99 -2.68
C TYR A 172 13.03 15.70 -1.79
N PHE A 173 13.06 14.52 -1.18
CA PHE A 173 14.09 14.05 -0.24
C PHE A 173 14.55 12.65 -0.62
N PRO A 174 15.53 12.52 -1.53
CA PRO A 174 15.97 11.21 -2.03
C PRO A 174 16.59 10.30 -0.95
N ASP A 175 17.18 10.89 0.09
CA ASP A 175 17.78 10.16 1.21
C ASP A 175 16.87 10.18 2.44
N PHE A 176 16.11 9.11 2.63
CA PHE A 176 15.20 8.94 3.75
C PHE A 176 15.90 9.00 5.12
N LYS A 177 17.20 8.66 5.19
CA LYS A 177 17.97 8.67 6.45
C LYS A 177 18.26 10.06 6.97
N LYS A 178 18.02 11.11 6.19
CA LYS A 178 18.33 12.51 6.55
C LYS A 178 17.09 13.34 6.90
N ILE A 179 15.91 12.75 6.90
CA ILE A 179 14.67 13.48 7.13
C ILE A 179 14.01 13.12 8.44
N LYS A 180 13.19 14.05 8.90
CA LYS A 180 12.26 13.90 10.02
C LYS A 180 10.84 14.09 9.49
N VAL A 181 9.96 13.19 9.82
CA VAL A 181 8.57 13.18 9.30
C VAL A 181 7.60 13.28 10.46
N ALA A 182 6.66 14.21 10.38
CA ALA A 182 5.55 14.35 11.31
C ALA A 182 4.23 13.95 10.61
N ILE A 183 3.42 13.15 11.29
CA ILE A 183 2.06 12.79 10.88
C ILE A 183 1.11 13.38 11.90
N VAL A 184 0.23 14.28 11.45
CA VAL A 184 -0.61 15.11 12.32
C VAL A 184 -2.08 14.79 12.11
N GLY A 185 -2.81 14.61 13.20
CA GLY A 185 -4.25 14.46 13.20
C GLY A 185 -4.78 13.22 13.88
N ASP A 186 -5.83 12.61 13.32
CA ASP A 186 -6.44 11.40 13.85
C ASP A 186 -5.60 10.15 13.52
N ILE A 187 -4.65 9.85 14.39
CA ILE A 187 -3.74 8.70 14.23
C ILE A 187 -4.47 7.39 14.54
N LEU A 188 -5.36 7.41 15.55
CA LEU A 188 -6.03 6.22 16.07
C LEU A 188 -6.91 5.53 15.03
N HIS A 189 -7.63 6.32 14.21
CA HIS A 189 -8.59 5.78 13.25
C HIS A 189 -8.06 5.78 11.80
N SER A 190 -6.82 6.26 11.59
CA SER A 190 -6.25 6.40 10.26
C SER A 190 -5.44 5.19 9.81
N ARG A 191 -6.03 4.36 8.92
CA ARG A 191 -5.29 3.31 8.21
C ARG A 191 -4.13 3.86 7.36
N VAL A 192 -4.23 5.11 6.93
CA VAL A 192 -3.16 5.78 6.16
C VAL A 192 -1.96 6.04 7.05
N ALA A 193 -2.19 6.62 8.25
CA ALA A 193 -1.11 6.83 9.23
C ALA A 193 -0.42 5.51 9.57
N ARG A 194 -1.19 4.46 9.84
CA ARG A 194 -0.66 3.14 10.20
C ARG A 194 0.26 2.57 9.11
N SER A 195 -0.22 2.49 7.88
CA SER A 195 0.60 1.97 6.77
C SER A 195 1.81 2.86 6.48
N LEU A 196 1.67 4.18 6.63
CA LEU A 196 2.77 5.11 6.41
C LEU A 196 3.87 4.98 7.48
N MET A 197 3.50 4.81 8.76
CA MET A 197 4.49 4.56 9.83
C MET A 197 5.34 3.32 9.54
N HIS A 198 4.71 2.21 9.12
CA HIS A 198 5.44 1.01 8.70
C HIS A 198 6.38 1.30 7.51
N ALA A 199 5.88 1.98 6.48
CA ALA A 199 6.68 2.33 5.30
C ALA A 199 7.90 3.18 5.66
N LEU A 200 7.72 4.26 6.42
CA LEU A 200 8.79 5.16 6.85
C LEU A 200 9.86 4.44 7.67
N ARG A 201 9.43 3.52 8.53
CA ARG A 201 10.34 2.70 9.34
C ARG A 201 11.17 1.74 8.49
N ILE A 202 10.53 1.07 7.51
CA ILE A 202 11.23 0.13 6.62
C ILE A 202 12.26 0.86 5.74
N VAL A 203 11.95 2.08 5.26
CA VAL A 203 12.91 2.89 4.50
C VAL A 203 13.91 3.65 5.40
N GLU A 204 13.90 3.37 6.72
CA GLU A 204 14.84 3.85 7.73
C GLU A 204 14.84 5.38 7.94
N VAL A 205 13.66 5.98 7.96
CA VAL A 205 13.52 7.37 8.46
C VAL A 205 13.86 7.42 9.95
N PRO A 206 14.83 8.25 10.38
CA PRO A 206 15.36 8.19 11.74
C PRO A 206 14.46 8.83 12.80
N ASP A 207 13.59 9.76 12.43
CA ASP A 207 12.70 10.48 13.35
C ASP A 207 11.30 10.57 12.74
N ILE A 208 10.41 9.70 13.21
CA ILE A 208 9.01 9.63 12.81
C ILE A 208 8.18 10.08 14.01
N ARG A 209 7.35 11.09 13.82
CA ARG A 209 6.54 11.68 14.87
C ARG A 209 5.06 11.58 14.52
N VAL A 210 4.23 11.34 15.53
CA VAL A 210 2.78 11.40 15.44
C VAL A 210 2.27 12.48 16.40
N ILE A 211 1.39 13.31 15.91
CA ILE A 211 0.93 14.51 16.63
C ILE A 211 -0.60 14.55 16.62
N GLY A 212 -1.20 14.71 17.77
CA GLY A 212 -2.65 14.85 17.88
C GLY A 212 -3.11 14.89 19.33
N PRO A 213 -4.40 15.19 19.57
CA PRO A 213 -4.98 15.09 20.89
C PRO A 213 -4.75 13.72 21.51
N LYS A 214 -4.54 13.64 22.80
CA LYS A 214 -4.26 12.38 23.51
C LYS A 214 -5.31 11.28 23.24
N THR A 215 -6.55 11.67 23.02
CA THR A 215 -7.67 10.78 22.69
C THR A 215 -7.59 10.18 21.29
N LEU A 216 -6.84 10.80 20.37
CA LEU A 216 -6.64 10.36 19.00
C LEU A 216 -5.26 9.71 18.77
N LEU A 217 -4.49 9.53 19.83
CA LEU A 217 -3.21 8.79 19.79
C LEU A 217 -3.44 7.39 20.38
N PRO A 218 -3.07 6.32 19.66
CA PRO A 218 -3.13 4.95 20.18
C PRO A 218 -2.21 4.78 21.40
N ASN A 219 -2.68 4.10 22.44
CA ASN A 219 -1.84 3.73 23.57
C ASN A 219 -0.68 2.84 23.10
N GLY A 220 0.54 3.15 23.55
CA GLY A 220 1.73 2.35 23.22
C GLY A 220 2.19 2.49 21.77
N ILE A 221 1.81 3.56 21.07
CA ILE A 221 2.20 3.78 19.67
C ILE A 221 3.72 3.85 19.48
N GLU A 222 4.45 4.15 20.53
CA GLU A 222 5.92 4.17 20.55
C GLU A 222 6.53 2.80 20.21
N HIS A 223 5.81 1.70 20.47
CA HIS A 223 6.24 0.35 20.05
C HIS A 223 6.33 0.20 18.54
N MET A 224 5.67 1.07 17.77
CA MET A 224 5.83 1.15 16.32
C MET A 224 7.10 1.89 15.89
N GLY A 225 7.95 2.33 16.83
CA GLY A 225 9.19 3.05 16.54
C GLY A 225 8.96 4.52 16.18
N VAL A 226 7.88 5.12 16.67
CA VAL A 226 7.53 6.53 16.47
C VAL A 226 7.52 7.28 17.80
N LYS A 227 7.60 8.62 17.77
CA LYS A 227 7.45 9.49 18.94
C LYS A 227 6.09 10.17 18.91
N SER A 228 5.40 10.20 20.05
CA SER A 228 4.10 10.85 20.15
C SER A 228 4.22 12.26 20.77
N TYR A 229 3.43 13.19 20.26
CA TYR A 229 3.34 14.58 20.72
C TYR A 229 1.88 15.02 20.80
N VAL A 230 1.55 15.77 21.85
CA VAL A 230 0.26 16.43 21.98
C VAL A 230 0.33 17.89 21.51
N ASP A 231 1.46 18.52 21.78
CA ASP A 231 1.75 19.89 21.34
C ASP A 231 2.22 19.91 19.87
N MET A 232 1.53 20.71 19.05
CA MET A 232 1.77 20.82 17.62
C MET A 232 3.14 21.44 17.34
N ASP A 233 3.45 22.58 17.98
CA ASP A 233 4.66 23.35 17.71
C ASP A 233 5.91 22.56 18.11
N GLU A 234 5.85 21.86 19.22
CA GLU A 234 6.92 20.97 19.65
C GLU A 234 7.06 19.79 18.69
N GLY A 235 5.95 19.18 18.31
CA GLY A 235 5.92 17.98 17.47
C GLY A 235 6.48 18.21 16.07
N ILE A 236 6.13 19.33 15.40
CA ILE A 236 6.60 19.65 14.05
C ILE A 236 7.99 20.29 14.00
N LYS A 237 8.53 20.68 15.13
CA LYS A 237 9.81 21.41 15.19
C LYS A 237 10.94 20.67 14.49
N ASN A 238 11.57 21.34 13.52
CA ASN A 238 12.64 20.79 12.69
C ASN A 238 12.26 19.55 11.85
N CYS A 239 10.98 19.32 11.59
CA CYS A 239 10.55 18.31 10.63
C CYS A 239 10.76 18.79 9.18
N ASN A 240 11.15 17.87 8.31
CA ASN A 240 11.33 18.12 6.88
C ASN A 240 10.01 17.92 6.12
N VAL A 241 9.17 17.04 6.65
CA VAL A 241 7.87 16.65 6.04
C VAL A 241 6.80 16.65 7.12
N VAL A 242 5.69 17.28 6.83
CA VAL A 242 4.49 17.24 7.68
C VAL A 242 3.33 16.71 6.85
N ILE A 243 2.67 15.67 7.35
CA ILE A 243 1.54 15.01 6.70
C ILE A 243 0.30 15.25 7.55
N MET A 244 -0.66 16.00 6.99
CA MET A 244 -1.90 16.33 7.67
C MET A 244 -2.96 15.28 7.36
N LEU A 245 -3.51 14.66 8.40
CA LEU A 245 -4.63 13.75 8.30
C LEU A 245 -5.94 14.52 8.50
N ARG A 246 -6.99 14.09 7.80
CA ARG A 246 -8.34 14.53 8.12
C ARG A 246 -8.90 13.76 9.31
N LEU A 247 -9.86 14.32 10.02
CA LEU A 247 -10.68 13.59 10.99
C LEU A 247 -11.47 12.47 10.28
N GLN A 248 -11.50 11.28 10.90
CA GLN A 248 -12.17 10.10 10.35
C GLN A 248 -13.57 9.92 10.95
N ASN A 249 -14.42 10.95 10.87
CA ASN A 249 -15.75 10.97 11.47
C ASN A 249 -16.59 9.73 11.12
N GLU A 250 -16.43 9.20 9.90
CA GLU A 250 -17.10 7.99 9.44
C GLU A 250 -16.65 6.69 10.13
N ARG A 251 -15.59 6.75 10.96
CA ARG A 251 -15.00 5.61 11.67
C ARG A 251 -14.99 5.78 13.18
N MET A 252 -15.54 6.89 13.67
CA MET A 252 -15.68 7.17 15.09
C MET A 252 -17.07 6.73 15.54
N ASP A 253 -17.12 5.90 16.58
CA ASP A 253 -18.35 5.69 17.34
C ASP A 253 -18.53 6.93 18.23
N SER A 254 -19.37 7.81 17.85
CA SER A 254 -19.96 9.08 18.33
C SER A 254 -19.55 9.74 19.66
N SER A 255 -18.38 9.52 20.27
CA SER A 255 -18.05 10.11 21.59
C SER A 255 -16.60 10.55 21.81
N PHE A 256 -15.74 10.48 20.80
CA PHE A 256 -14.30 10.65 21.01
C PHE A 256 -13.71 12.00 20.58
N ILE A 257 -14.52 12.89 20.01
CA ILE A 257 -14.03 14.21 19.62
C ILE A 257 -14.36 15.19 20.74
N PRO A 258 -13.35 15.81 21.36
CA PRO A 258 -13.50 17.11 21.96
C PRO A 258 -14.08 18.06 20.91
N ASP A 259 -14.79 19.08 21.34
CA ASP A 259 -15.40 20.10 20.47
C ASP A 259 -14.45 20.45 19.30
N GLU A 260 -15.00 20.70 18.11
CA GLU A 260 -14.20 21.09 16.92
C GLU A 260 -13.21 22.23 17.22
N HIS A 261 -13.52 23.08 18.23
CA HIS A 261 -12.64 24.14 18.71
C HIS A 261 -11.37 23.67 19.44
N GLU A 262 -11.32 22.44 19.93
CA GLU A 262 -10.09 21.88 20.54
C GLU A 262 -9.12 21.28 19.50
N TYR A 263 -9.56 21.15 18.24
CA TYR A 263 -8.78 20.60 17.16
C TYR A 263 -8.05 21.68 16.34
N TYR A 264 -8.51 22.94 16.43
CA TYR A 264 -7.91 24.10 15.78
C TYR A 264 -7.28 25.02 16.84
#